data_97099a8660e853f0ce932a1eb144c710
#
_entry.id   97099a8660e853f0ce932a1eb144c710
#
_cell.length_a   1.000
_cell.length_b   1.000
_cell.length_c   1.000
_cell.angle_alpha   90.00
_cell.angle_beta   90.00
_cell.angle_gamma   90.00
#
_symmetry.space_group_name_H-M   'P 1'
#
loop_
_entity.id
_entity.type
_entity.pdbx_description
1 polymer ?
#
loop_
_entity_poly.entity_id
_entity_poly.type
_entity_poly.pdbx_seq_one_letter_code
_entity_poly.pdbx_strand_id
1 'polypeptide(L)'
;MTQQLLQRGKAIKLAVFDVDGVLTDGRLYFLEDGSEFKTFNTLDGQGIKMLMASGVTTAIISGRKTPVVERRAKNLGIPHLYQGREDKLVVLDGLLSELGLSYEQVAYLGDDLPDLPVIRRVGLGIAVANAAPFVRQHAHGVTQARGGEGAAREFCELIMQAQGTLDAANANYL
;
A
#
# COMPACT_ATOMS: atom_id res chain seq x y z
N MET A 1 12.56 -9.19 9.30
CA MET A 1 12.50 -7.72 9.06
C MET A 1 13.88 -7.15 9.33
N THR A 2 14.48 -6.37 8.41
CA THR A 2 15.86 -5.88 8.57
C THR A 2 15.89 -4.55 9.33
N GLN A 3 16.97 -4.27 10.06
CA GLN A 3 17.18 -3.00 10.76
C GLN A 3 17.11 -1.79 9.81
N GLN A 4 17.55 -1.97 8.57
CA GLN A 4 17.50 -0.94 7.54
C GLN A 4 16.06 -0.54 7.17
N LEU A 5 15.14 -1.50 7.04
CA LEU A 5 13.72 -1.22 6.75
C LEU A 5 13.06 -0.48 7.91
N LEU A 6 13.34 -0.88 9.15
CA LEU A 6 12.85 -0.17 10.34
C LEU A 6 13.37 1.28 10.37
N GLN A 7 14.64 1.51 10.05
CA GLN A 7 15.17 2.88 10.01
C GLN A 7 14.46 3.74 8.96
N ARG A 8 14.17 3.18 7.76
CA ARG A 8 13.40 3.88 6.71
C ARG A 8 11.96 4.18 7.14
N GLY A 9 11.32 3.25 7.87
CA GLY A 9 9.93 3.37 8.32
C GLY A 9 9.68 4.51 9.32
N LYS A 10 10.71 4.97 10.04
CA LYS A 10 10.57 6.01 11.09
C LYS A 10 10.04 7.35 10.59
N ALA A 11 10.41 7.74 9.36
CA ALA A 11 10.06 9.04 8.80
C ALA A 11 8.71 9.04 8.06
N ILE A 12 8.04 7.90 7.91
CA ILE A 12 6.87 7.75 7.06
C ILE A 12 5.66 8.51 7.64
N LYS A 13 5.05 9.32 6.79
CA LYS A 13 3.81 10.05 7.06
C LYS A 13 2.69 9.70 6.09
N LEU A 14 3.03 9.14 4.93
CA LEU A 14 2.08 8.72 3.91
C LEU A 14 2.40 7.28 3.48
N ALA A 15 1.41 6.39 3.55
CA ALA A 15 1.47 5.03 3.03
C ALA A 15 0.57 4.91 1.80
N VAL A 16 1.16 4.51 0.67
CA VAL A 16 0.48 4.40 -0.61
C VAL A 16 0.42 2.94 -1.04
N PHE A 17 -0.74 2.51 -1.52
CA PHE A 17 -1.01 1.15 -1.95
C PHE A 17 -1.42 1.11 -3.42
N ASP A 18 -0.87 0.18 -4.19
CA ASP A 18 -1.54 -0.29 -5.38
C ASP A 18 -2.72 -1.21 -5.01
N VAL A 19 -3.52 -1.61 -5.99
CA VAL A 19 -4.71 -2.45 -5.78
C VAL A 19 -4.51 -3.84 -6.32
N ASP A 20 -4.37 -3.98 -7.64
CA ASP A 20 -4.35 -5.28 -8.31
C ASP A 20 -3.00 -5.96 -8.10
N GLY A 21 -3.00 -7.08 -7.39
CA GLY A 21 -1.79 -7.79 -6.96
C GLY A 21 -1.23 -7.36 -5.59
N VAL A 22 -1.78 -6.30 -4.98
CA VAL A 22 -1.38 -5.77 -3.67
C VAL A 22 -2.50 -5.90 -2.64
N LEU A 23 -3.62 -5.19 -2.83
CA LEU A 23 -4.82 -5.33 -1.99
C LEU A 23 -5.72 -6.48 -2.44
N THR A 24 -5.49 -7.00 -3.64
CA THR A 24 -6.11 -8.20 -4.22
C THR A 24 -5.04 -9.23 -4.54
N ASP A 25 -5.44 -10.43 -4.95
CA ASP A 25 -4.55 -11.50 -5.39
C ASP A 25 -3.96 -11.30 -6.82
N GLY A 26 -4.32 -10.18 -7.49
CA GLY A 26 -3.88 -9.85 -8.85
C GLY A 26 -4.65 -10.56 -9.96
N ARG A 27 -5.63 -11.40 -9.63
CA ARG A 27 -6.48 -12.06 -10.62
C ARG A 27 -7.62 -11.15 -11.04
N LEU A 28 -8.01 -11.28 -12.31
CA LEU A 28 -9.17 -10.60 -12.86
C LEU A 28 -10.34 -11.59 -12.91
N TYR A 29 -11.40 -11.29 -12.20
CA TYR A 29 -12.60 -12.12 -12.14
C TYR A 29 -13.71 -11.46 -12.94
N PHE A 30 -14.13 -12.10 -14.04
CA PHE A 30 -15.22 -11.64 -14.89
C PHE A 30 -16.41 -12.59 -14.78
N LEU A 31 -17.61 -12.02 -14.71
CA LEU A 31 -18.87 -12.74 -14.84
C LEU A 31 -19.28 -12.83 -16.31
N GLU A 32 -20.25 -13.71 -16.62
CA GLU A 32 -20.73 -13.91 -18.00
C GLU A 32 -21.33 -12.64 -18.63
N ASP A 33 -21.87 -11.75 -17.83
CA ASP A 33 -22.40 -10.45 -18.26
C ASP A 33 -21.32 -9.38 -18.50
N GLY A 34 -20.03 -9.75 -18.34
CA GLY A 34 -18.89 -8.86 -18.50
C GLY A 34 -18.60 -7.99 -17.27
N SER A 35 -19.38 -8.10 -16.20
CA SER A 35 -19.07 -7.40 -14.94
C SER A 35 -17.85 -8.01 -14.25
N GLU A 36 -17.11 -7.18 -13.51
CA GLU A 36 -15.91 -7.58 -12.78
C GLU A 36 -16.18 -7.52 -11.26
N PHE A 37 -15.69 -8.51 -10.51
CA PHE A 37 -15.62 -8.42 -9.06
C PHE A 37 -14.17 -8.55 -8.57
N LYS A 38 -13.88 -7.99 -7.41
CA LYS A 38 -12.60 -8.09 -6.71
C LYS A 38 -12.79 -8.60 -5.30
N THR A 39 -11.84 -9.38 -4.83
CA THR A 39 -11.79 -9.85 -3.44
C THR A 39 -10.73 -9.07 -2.68
N PHE A 40 -11.05 -8.68 -1.44
CA PHE A 40 -10.13 -7.99 -0.54
C PHE A 40 -9.99 -8.78 0.76
N ASN A 41 -8.79 -8.77 1.31
CA ASN A 41 -8.51 -9.41 2.59
C ASN A 41 -8.95 -8.51 3.77
N THR A 42 -9.56 -9.11 4.77
CA THR A 42 -9.98 -8.40 5.99
C THR A 42 -8.80 -8.02 6.87
N LEU A 43 -7.73 -8.82 6.90
CA LEU A 43 -6.51 -8.53 7.65
C LEU A 43 -5.81 -7.28 7.10
N ASP A 44 -5.73 -7.15 5.78
CA ASP A 44 -5.18 -5.97 5.10
C ASP A 44 -5.97 -4.71 5.45
N GLY A 45 -7.30 -4.81 5.42
CA GLY A 45 -8.16 -3.71 5.81
C GLY A 45 -7.98 -3.27 7.27
N GLN A 46 -7.81 -4.23 8.18
CA GLN A 46 -7.55 -3.93 9.58
C GLN A 46 -6.17 -3.27 9.77
N GLY A 47 -5.13 -3.74 9.07
CA GLY A 47 -3.81 -3.14 9.10
C GLY A 47 -3.81 -1.67 8.66
N ILE A 48 -4.52 -1.37 7.56
CA ILE A 48 -4.67 0.00 7.05
C ILE A 48 -5.37 0.90 8.08
N LYS A 49 -6.45 0.42 8.72
CA LYS A 49 -7.15 1.18 9.77
C LYS A 49 -6.27 1.45 10.99
N MET A 50 -5.50 0.45 11.44
CA MET A 50 -4.56 0.61 12.56
C MET A 50 -3.47 1.62 12.22
N LEU A 51 -2.92 1.58 11.00
CA LEU A 51 -1.91 2.53 10.55
C LEU A 51 -2.45 3.96 10.52
N MET A 52 -3.66 4.17 9.99
CA MET A 52 -4.31 5.50 10.03
C MET A 52 -4.53 5.98 11.47
N ALA A 53 -4.98 5.11 12.35
CA ALA A 53 -5.17 5.42 13.77
C ALA A 53 -3.86 5.78 14.47
N SER A 54 -2.71 5.29 13.98
CA SER A 54 -1.38 5.66 14.47
C SER A 54 -0.87 7.01 13.94
N GLY A 55 -1.64 7.70 13.08
CA GLY A 55 -1.32 9.04 12.56
C GLY A 55 -0.65 9.07 11.18
N VAL A 56 -0.58 7.94 10.48
CA VAL A 56 -0.06 7.87 9.11
C VAL A 56 -1.20 8.03 8.11
N THR A 57 -1.09 8.99 7.20
CA THR A 57 -2.05 9.18 6.11
C THR A 57 -1.94 8.03 5.10
N THR A 58 -3.06 7.66 4.47
CA THR A 58 -3.09 6.57 3.47
C THR A 58 -3.63 7.02 2.14
N ALA A 59 -3.13 6.43 1.06
CA ALA A 59 -3.59 6.67 -0.30
C ALA A 59 -3.65 5.36 -1.11
N ILE A 60 -4.50 5.34 -2.13
CA ILE A 60 -4.51 4.31 -3.17
C ILE A 60 -4.20 4.99 -4.51
N ILE A 61 -3.26 4.41 -5.28
CA ILE A 61 -2.98 4.80 -6.66
C ILE A 61 -3.04 3.55 -7.53
N SER A 62 -4.04 3.45 -8.42
CA SER A 62 -4.28 2.27 -9.25
C SER A 62 -4.40 2.63 -10.73
N GLY A 63 -3.84 1.79 -11.60
CA GLY A 63 -3.99 1.91 -13.07
C GLY A 63 -5.41 1.64 -13.54
N ARG A 64 -6.15 0.79 -12.87
CA ARG A 64 -7.54 0.44 -13.19
C ARG A 64 -8.53 1.32 -12.43
N LYS A 65 -9.74 1.48 -12.99
CA LYS A 65 -10.83 2.20 -12.34
C LYS A 65 -12.05 1.30 -12.20
N THR A 66 -12.49 1.08 -10.96
CA THR A 66 -13.68 0.27 -10.67
C THR A 66 -14.45 0.83 -9.47
N PRO A 67 -15.81 0.75 -9.47
CA PRO A 67 -16.62 1.18 -8.32
C PRO A 67 -16.36 0.34 -7.06
N VAL A 68 -15.88 -0.89 -7.23
CA VAL A 68 -15.57 -1.80 -6.11
C VAL A 68 -14.43 -1.24 -5.27
N VAL A 69 -13.39 -0.70 -5.90
CA VAL A 69 -12.25 -0.05 -5.23
C VAL A 69 -12.70 1.23 -4.51
N GLU A 70 -13.56 2.04 -5.13
CA GLU A 70 -14.13 3.23 -4.49
C GLU A 70 -14.89 2.87 -3.20
N ARG A 71 -15.73 1.83 -3.28
CA ARG A 71 -16.47 1.33 -2.11
C ARG A 71 -15.52 0.82 -1.03
N ARG A 72 -14.48 0.09 -1.41
CA ARG A 72 -13.49 -0.44 -0.45
C ARG A 72 -12.71 0.69 0.23
N ALA A 73 -12.21 1.66 -0.53
CA ALA A 73 -11.50 2.82 0.01
C ALA A 73 -12.38 3.60 1.01
N LYS A 74 -13.64 3.86 0.64
CA LYS A 74 -14.62 4.51 1.53
C LYS A 74 -14.88 3.70 2.81
N ASN A 75 -15.04 2.38 2.72
CA ASN A 75 -15.27 1.51 3.89
C ASN A 75 -14.07 1.48 4.85
N LEU A 76 -12.87 1.65 4.33
CA LEU A 76 -11.64 1.70 5.13
C LEU A 76 -11.37 3.11 5.68
N GLY A 77 -11.98 4.15 5.10
CA GLY A 77 -11.72 5.56 5.45
C GLY A 77 -10.43 6.11 4.82
N ILE A 78 -9.96 5.52 3.69
CA ILE A 78 -8.78 5.99 2.98
C ILE A 78 -9.10 7.35 2.32
N PRO A 79 -8.37 8.45 2.69
CA PRO A 79 -8.73 9.79 2.25
C PRO A 79 -8.37 10.11 0.81
N HIS A 80 -7.34 9.47 0.26
CA HIS A 80 -6.83 9.77 -1.08
C HIS A 80 -6.96 8.55 -1.99
N LEU A 81 -7.74 8.68 -3.07
CA LEU A 81 -8.00 7.61 -4.03
C LEU A 81 -7.82 8.12 -5.46
N TYR A 82 -6.84 7.56 -6.15
CA TYR A 82 -6.55 7.85 -7.56
C TYR A 82 -6.66 6.56 -8.36
N GLN A 83 -7.60 6.53 -9.30
CA GLN A 83 -7.87 5.39 -10.16
C GLN A 83 -7.72 5.76 -11.64
N GLY A 84 -7.42 4.76 -12.50
CA GLY A 84 -7.24 4.96 -13.93
C GLY A 84 -5.95 5.74 -14.24
N ARG A 85 -4.90 5.58 -13.42
CA ARG A 85 -3.65 6.33 -13.52
C ARG A 85 -2.46 5.38 -13.58
N GLU A 86 -1.94 5.20 -14.79
CA GLU A 86 -0.72 4.42 -15.02
C GLU A 86 0.55 5.23 -14.69
N ASP A 87 0.45 6.56 -14.79
CA ASP A 87 1.50 7.53 -14.46
C ASP A 87 1.60 7.77 -12.94
N LYS A 88 1.77 6.69 -12.18
CA LYS A 88 1.70 6.67 -10.70
C LYS A 88 2.65 7.67 -10.03
N LEU A 89 3.83 7.88 -10.61
CA LEU A 89 4.79 8.84 -10.07
C LEU A 89 4.28 10.29 -10.18
N VAL A 90 3.66 10.65 -11.31
CA VAL A 90 3.07 11.99 -11.53
C VAL A 90 1.92 12.24 -10.54
N VAL A 91 1.11 11.20 -10.28
CA VAL A 91 0.03 11.28 -9.28
C VAL A 91 0.62 11.51 -7.89
N LEU A 92 1.68 10.77 -7.55
CA LEU A 92 2.33 10.93 -6.26
C LEU A 92 2.94 12.34 -6.11
N ASP A 93 3.56 12.89 -7.14
CA ASP A 93 4.12 14.26 -7.13
C ASP A 93 3.05 15.30 -6.79
N GLY A 94 1.88 15.18 -7.40
CA GLY A 94 0.73 16.04 -7.09
C GLY A 94 0.27 15.91 -5.63
N LEU A 95 0.15 14.67 -5.15
CA LEU A 95 -0.25 14.41 -3.76
C LEU A 95 0.78 14.91 -2.74
N LEU A 96 2.07 14.74 -3.03
CA LEU A 96 3.13 15.26 -2.17
C LEU A 96 3.12 16.80 -2.07
N SER A 97 2.87 17.46 -3.20
CA SER A 97 2.72 18.92 -3.24
C SER A 97 1.52 19.40 -2.41
N GLU A 98 0.39 18.69 -2.49
CA GLU A 98 -0.83 18.98 -1.71
C GLU A 98 -0.60 18.81 -0.20
N LEU A 99 0.10 17.74 0.19
CA LEU A 99 0.32 17.40 1.60
C LEU A 99 1.56 18.08 2.22
N GLY A 100 2.40 18.74 1.42
CA GLY A 100 3.65 19.33 1.89
C GLY A 100 4.66 18.28 2.36
N LEU A 101 4.69 17.10 1.70
CA LEU A 101 5.57 15.99 2.05
C LEU A 101 6.69 15.81 1.03
N SER A 102 7.80 15.21 1.47
CA SER A 102 8.88 14.75 0.59
C SER A 102 8.79 13.24 0.34
N TYR A 103 9.50 12.76 -0.68
CA TYR A 103 9.56 11.33 -1.00
C TYR A 103 10.07 10.45 0.15
N GLU A 104 10.98 10.96 0.98
CA GLU A 104 11.53 10.26 2.15
C GLU A 104 10.46 9.95 3.20
N GLN A 105 9.35 10.69 3.18
CA GLN A 105 8.23 10.52 4.11
C GLN A 105 7.12 9.60 3.56
N VAL A 106 7.35 8.98 2.40
CA VAL A 106 6.39 8.09 1.74
C VAL A 106 6.84 6.65 1.85
N ALA A 107 5.90 5.77 2.18
CA ALA A 107 5.99 4.35 1.97
C ALA A 107 5.08 3.93 0.81
N TYR A 108 5.52 3.02 -0.03
CA TYR A 108 4.75 2.49 -1.17
C TYR A 108 4.80 0.98 -1.21
N LEU A 109 3.64 0.35 -1.41
CA LEU A 109 3.50 -1.10 -1.61
C LEU A 109 2.99 -1.36 -3.02
N GLY A 110 3.75 -2.12 -3.81
CA GLY A 110 3.44 -2.43 -5.21
C GLY A 110 3.86 -3.84 -5.62
N ASP A 111 3.51 -4.25 -6.84
CA ASP A 111 3.79 -5.60 -7.34
C ASP A 111 4.38 -5.65 -8.75
N ASP A 112 4.14 -4.66 -9.61
CA ASP A 112 4.53 -4.76 -11.02
C ASP A 112 5.25 -3.50 -11.53
N LEU A 113 5.68 -3.55 -12.79
CA LEU A 113 6.53 -2.53 -13.44
C LEU A 113 5.97 -1.09 -13.35
N PRO A 114 4.66 -0.84 -13.45
CA PRO A 114 4.10 0.50 -13.26
C PRO A 114 4.36 1.11 -11.87
N ASP A 115 4.59 0.27 -10.85
CA ASP A 115 4.90 0.70 -9.48
C ASP A 115 6.38 1.05 -9.29
N LEU A 116 7.23 0.45 -10.10
CA LEU A 116 8.68 0.50 -9.90
C LEU A 116 9.25 1.92 -9.85
N PRO A 117 8.82 2.89 -10.70
CA PRO A 117 9.29 4.26 -10.61
C PRO A 117 9.03 4.90 -9.25
N VAL A 118 7.88 4.57 -8.62
CA VAL A 118 7.52 5.05 -7.28
C VAL A 118 8.32 4.30 -6.22
N ILE A 119 8.34 2.97 -6.25
CA ILE A 119 9.08 2.10 -5.30
C ILE A 119 10.53 2.57 -5.14
N ARG A 120 11.18 2.92 -6.24
CA ARG A 120 12.59 3.36 -6.24
C ARG A 120 12.81 4.76 -5.70
N ARG A 121 11.78 5.60 -5.70
CA ARG A 121 11.90 7.03 -5.38
C ARG A 121 11.54 7.34 -3.94
N VAL A 122 10.63 6.59 -3.35
CA VAL A 122 10.11 6.83 -2.00
C VAL A 122 11.08 6.39 -0.89
N GLY A 123 10.89 6.90 0.32
CA GLY A 123 11.69 6.53 1.50
C GLY A 123 11.62 5.04 1.83
N LEU A 124 10.44 4.42 1.67
CA LEU A 124 10.22 3.00 1.92
C LEU A 124 9.39 2.35 0.80
N GLY A 125 10.04 1.87 -0.26
CA GLY A 125 9.40 1.13 -1.35
C GLY A 125 9.47 -0.37 -1.11
N ILE A 126 8.32 -1.03 -0.98
CA ILE A 126 8.17 -2.45 -0.69
C ILE A 126 7.44 -3.15 -1.84
N ALA A 127 7.93 -4.31 -2.22
CA ALA A 127 7.26 -5.22 -3.13
C ALA A 127 6.54 -6.32 -2.35
N VAL A 128 5.38 -6.77 -2.84
CA VAL A 128 4.73 -7.98 -2.27
C VAL A 128 5.48 -9.26 -2.65
N ALA A 129 5.30 -10.34 -1.89
CA ALA A 129 6.03 -11.60 -2.09
C ALA A 129 5.88 -12.18 -3.52
N ASN A 130 4.72 -12.02 -4.12
CA ASN A 130 4.40 -12.48 -5.48
C ASN A 130 4.58 -11.40 -6.56
N ALA A 131 5.20 -10.27 -6.25
CA ALA A 131 5.53 -9.24 -7.22
C ALA A 131 6.45 -9.77 -8.34
N ALA A 132 6.43 -9.10 -9.49
CA ALA A 132 7.32 -9.41 -10.60
C ALA A 132 8.80 -9.48 -10.13
N PRO A 133 9.58 -10.48 -10.58
CA PRO A 133 10.95 -10.68 -10.10
C PRO A 133 11.81 -9.42 -10.20
N PHE A 134 11.67 -8.67 -11.28
CA PHE A 134 12.41 -7.44 -11.51
C PHE A 134 12.04 -6.35 -10.47
N VAL A 135 10.77 -6.24 -10.10
CA VAL A 135 10.32 -5.29 -9.07
C VAL A 135 10.89 -5.66 -7.70
N ARG A 136 10.83 -6.95 -7.34
CA ARG A 136 11.41 -7.45 -6.07
C ARG A 136 12.91 -7.17 -5.94
N GLN A 137 13.66 -7.25 -7.04
CA GLN A 137 15.11 -6.97 -7.06
C GLN A 137 15.45 -5.50 -6.81
N HIS A 138 14.52 -4.58 -7.12
CA HIS A 138 14.74 -3.13 -7.07
C HIS A 138 13.99 -2.44 -5.92
N ALA A 139 13.17 -3.16 -5.16
CA ALA A 139 12.52 -2.67 -3.97
C ALA A 139 13.49 -2.59 -2.77
N HIS A 140 13.18 -1.76 -1.79
CA HIS A 140 13.94 -1.71 -0.53
C HIS A 140 13.74 -2.98 0.31
N GLY A 141 12.60 -3.63 0.16
CA GLY A 141 12.27 -4.90 0.80
C GLY A 141 11.10 -5.59 0.11
N VAL A 142 10.86 -6.83 0.53
CA VAL A 142 9.79 -7.68 0.01
C VAL A 142 9.01 -8.24 1.20
N THR A 143 7.69 -8.24 1.16
CA THR A 143 6.85 -8.86 2.18
C THR A 143 6.98 -10.39 2.15
N GLN A 144 6.69 -11.06 3.25
CA GLN A 144 6.55 -12.51 3.29
C GLN A 144 5.18 -12.94 2.77
N ALA A 145 4.15 -12.18 3.10
CA ALA A 145 2.79 -12.39 2.63
C ALA A 145 2.64 -11.95 1.16
N ARG A 146 1.76 -12.64 0.45
CA ARG A 146 1.39 -12.31 -0.93
C ARG A 146 0.37 -11.18 -0.95
N GLY A 147 0.28 -10.46 -2.08
CA GLY A 147 -0.80 -9.51 -2.31
C GLY A 147 -2.18 -10.17 -2.17
N GLY A 148 -3.11 -9.48 -1.52
CA GLY A 148 -4.44 -10.02 -1.18
C GLY A 148 -4.46 -11.07 -0.07
N GLU A 149 -3.30 -11.41 0.51
CA GLU A 149 -3.16 -12.47 1.52
C GLU A 149 -2.44 -11.96 2.79
N GLY A 150 -2.54 -10.66 3.09
CA GLY A 150 -1.94 -10.07 4.28
C GLY A 150 -0.70 -9.21 4.03
N ALA A 151 -0.28 -9.00 2.78
CA ALA A 151 0.89 -8.18 2.46
C ALA A 151 0.73 -6.72 2.91
N ALA A 152 -0.46 -6.14 2.72
CA ALA A 152 -0.71 -4.77 3.18
C ALA A 152 -0.77 -4.70 4.72
N ARG A 153 -1.24 -5.76 5.40
CA ARG A 153 -1.17 -5.88 6.86
C ARG A 153 0.28 -5.86 7.33
N GLU A 154 1.14 -6.70 6.76
CA GLU A 154 2.57 -6.77 7.09
C GLU A 154 3.28 -5.42 6.85
N PHE A 155 2.98 -4.76 5.73
CA PHE A 155 3.51 -3.44 5.41
C PHE A 155 3.09 -2.36 6.44
N CYS A 156 1.83 -2.35 6.85
CA CYS A 156 1.34 -1.43 7.88
C CYS A 156 2.01 -1.68 9.23
N GLU A 157 2.16 -2.94 9.61
CA GLU A 157 2.84 -3.32 10.86
C GLU A 157 4.32 -2.97 10.86
N LEU A 158 5.01 -3.12 9.70
CA LEU A 158 6.39 -2.66 9.54
C LEU A 158 6.55 -1.18 9.87
N ILE A 159 5.66 -0.33 9.34
CA ILE A 159 5.70 1.13 9.58
C ILE A 159 5.42 1.42 11.05
N MET A 160 4.35 0.84 11.62
CA MET A 160 4.00 1.04 13.03
C MET A 160 5.11 0.53 13.98
N GLN A 161 5.74 -0.59 13.66
CA GLN A 161 6.88 -1.10 14.44
C GLN A 161 8.08 -0.14 14.38
N ALA A 162 8.40 0.37 13.18
CA ALA A 162 9.47 1.35 13.00
C ALA A 162 9.24 2.64 13.81
N GLN A 163 7.99 3.03 14.01
CA GLN A 163 7.57 4.22 14.74
C GLN A 163 7.26 3.95 16.22
N GLY A 164 7.33 2.70 16.66
CA GLY A 164 7.03 2.32 18.06
C GLY A 164 5.55 2.41 18.43
N THR A 165 4.64 2.39 17.46
CA THR A 165 3.19 2.51 17.67
C THR A 165 2.44 1.18 17.59
N LEU A 166 3.10 0.09 17.14
CA LEU A 166 2.44 -1.21 16.93
C LEU A 166 1.90 -1.82 18.21
N ASP A 167 2.67 -1.78 19.31
CA ASP A 167 2.25 -2.38 20.57
C ASP A 167 1.02 -1.66 21.14
N ALA A 168 0.99 -0.33 21.07
CA ALA A 168 -0.17 0.46 21.49
C ALA A 168 -1.39 0.18 20.59
N ALA A 169 -1.20 0.01 19.28
CA ALA A 169 -2.27 -0.34 18.36
C ALA A 169 -2.86 -1.73 18.68
N ASN A 170 -2.01 -2.70 19.03
CA ASN A 170 -2.45 -4.06 19.41
C ASN A 170 -3.12 -4.09 20.79
N ALA A 171 -2.65 -3.29 21.76
CA ALA A 171 -3.20 -3.24 23.10
C ALA A 171 -4.68 -2.84 23.15
N ASN A 172 -5.19 -2.15 22.13
CA ASN A 172 -6.60 -1.80 22.01
C ASN A 172 -7.53 -3.03 21.82
N TYR A 173 -6.96 -4.23 21.61
CA TYR A 173 -7.70 -5.49 21.39
C TYR A 173 -7.47 -6.53 22.50
N LEU A 174 -6.76 -6.17 23.56
CA LEU A 174 -6.56 -6.98 24.77
C LEU A 174 -7.51 -6.57 25.88
#